data_ce41fb2d10f71ab561c11007ac86fe7b
#
_entry.id   ce41fb2d10f71ab561c11007ac86fe7b
#
_cell.length_a   1.000
_cell.length_b   1.000
_cell.length_c   1.000
_cell.angle_alpha   90.00
_cell.angle_beta   90.00
_cell.angle_gamma   90.00
#
_symmetry.space_group_name_H-M   'P 1'
#
loop_
_entity.id
_entity.type
_entity.pdbx_description
1 polymer ?
#
loop_
_entity_poly.entity_id
_entity_poly.type
_entity_poly.pdbx_seq_one_letter_code
_entity_poly.pdbx_strand_id
1 'polypeptide(L)'
;MKLGAIYSKEKTTFTLFSPVADSVFVVFYDKGNNSDETGRLAMTRGEGELCNIFSATAEGNLDGVYYTYEVHTADGTFSSHDPYARACGVNGHRSMVIDLAKTDPDGFANEDRPKLADPMSMVITEVSIADVSAGASAHSLYPGKFKAFTEDKTISYFKDMGVTHLQLMPSYDFASIDESDSLKEQYNWGYDPYNYNVPEGSYSTDPFDGAVRVREYKEMVHSIHEAGLGVIMDVVYNHTFNVHDSCFYKTAGNYFYRMDSSDATKYSDASACGNEIASEKPMVRKYIIDSLCYWASEYHIDGFRFDLMGVLDIETLNEARKALLKINPDIIMYGEGWTGGESALPESERGMKINAPKTPGIGMFSDDIRDVVKGHVFYMDELGFVNGATDRSDELKQAVVCPRWAKSPMQSINYLSCHDNYTLWDRFIISNSHESEELRIRMNKLAASIL
;
A
#
# COMPACT_ATOMS: atom_id res chain seq x y z
N MET A 1 -9.00 6.56 20.78
CA MET A 1 -8.67 5.24 21.35
C MET A 1 -7.70 4.56 20.39
N LYS A 2 -6.63 3.96 20.91
CA LYS A 2 -5.68 3.14 20.14
C LYS A 2 -6.15 1.68 20.15
N LEU A 3 -6.07 1.01 18.99
CA LEU A 3 -6.38 -0.42 18.81
C LEU A 3 -5.08 -1.19 18.56
N GLY A 4 -5.16 -2.53 18.68
CA GLY A 4 -4.02 -3.44 18.56
C GLY A 4 -3.24 -3.61 19.85
N ALA A 5 -2.06 -4.21 19.77
CA ALA A 5 -1.15 -4.40 20.89
C ALA A 5 -0.31 -3.15 21.15
N ILE A 6 -0.50 -2.52 22.31
CA ILE A 6 0.27 -1.36 22.76
C ILE A 6 1.27 -1.83 23.80
N TYR A 7 2.52 -1.92 23.37
CA TYR A 7 3.63 -2.44 24.15
C TYR A 7 4.27 -1.37 25.06
N SER A 8 4.67 -1.79 26.25
CA SER A 8 5.73 -1.21 27.06
C SER A 8 6.53 -2.34 27.73
N LYS A 9 7.70 -2.04 28.29
CA LYS A 9 8.52 -3.05 29.01
C LYS A 9 7.82 -3.67 30.23
N GLU A 10 6.87 -2.94 30.81
CA GLU A 10 6.14 -3.34 32.01
C GLU A 10 4.88 -4.16 31.66
N LYS A 11 4.25 -3.84 30.54
CA LYS A 11 2.99 -4.46 30.13
C LYS A 11 2.66 -4.24 28.67
N THR A 12 1.78 -5.10 28.13
CA THR A 12 1.16 -4.93 26.82
C THR A 12 -0.35 -4.88 26.95
N THR A 13 -0.99 -3.85 26.41
CA THR A 13 -2.45 -3.74 26.35
C THR A 13 -2.93 -4.10 24.95
N PHE A 14 -3.78 -5.11 24.87
CA PHE A 14 -4.45 -5.56 23.65
C PHE A 14 -5.84 -4.95 23.57
N THR A 15 -6.18 -4.38 22.41
CA THR A 15 -7.51 -3.74 22.20
C THR A 15 -8.00 -4.10 20.80
N LEU A 16 -9.17 -4.74 20.74
CA LEU A 16 -9.78 -5.22 19.50
C LEU A 16 -11.18 -4.63 19.32
N PHE A 17 -11.49 -4.17 18.10
CA PHE A 17 -12.86 -3.88 17.69
C PHE A 17 -13.49 -5.15 17.12
N SER A 18 -14.60 -5.57 17.75
CA SER A 18 -15.38 -6.71 17.30
C SER A 18 -16.87 -6.51 17.62
N PRO A 19 -17.69 -6.11 16.64
CA PRO A 19 -19.13 -5.92 16.84
C PRO A 19 -19.90 -7.24 16.86
N VAL A 20 -19.27 -8.36 16.48
CA VAL A 20 -19.91 -9.67 16.33
C VAL A 20 -19.51 -10.69 17.40
N ALA A 21 -18.45 -10.40 18.18
CA ALA A 21 -17.94 -11.35 19.15
C ALA A 21 -18.81 -11.41 20.42
N ASP A 22 -19.02 -12.62 20.91
CA ASP A 22 -19.56 -12.89 22.27
C ASP A 22 -18.45 -12.83 23.31
N SER A 23 -17.27 -13.40 22.99
CA SER A 23 -16.06 -13.33 23.82
C SER A 23 -14.81 -13.37 22.94
N VAL A 24 -13.70 -12.84 23.48
CA VAL A 24 -12.40 -12.80 22.80
C VAL A 24 -11.31 -13.18 23.77
N PHE A 25 -10.31 -13.92 23.28
CA PHE A 25 -9.09 -14.24 24.00
C PHE A 25 -7.87 -13.84 23.19
N VAL A 26 -6.82 -13.36 23.84
CA VAL A 26 -5.47 -13.30 23.27
C VAL A 26 -4.83 -14.65 23.54
N VAL A 27 -4.34 -15.32 22.50
CA VAL A 27 -3.64 -16.60 22.59
C VAL A 27 -2.18 -16.38 22.26
N PHE A 28 -1.27 -16.80 23.13
CA PHE A 28 0.17 -16.56 23.03
C PHE A 28 0.94 -17.76 22.51
N TYR A 29 2.05 -17.49 21.81
CA TYR A 29 2.94 -18.48 21.23
C TYR A 29 4.40 -18.02 21.33
N ASP A 30 5.34 -18.98 21.44
CA ASP A 30 6.77 -18.71 21.44
C ASP A 30 7.35 -18.45 20.03
N LYS A 31 6.65 -18.91 18.98
CA LYS A 31 7.12 -18.79 17.59
C LYS A 31 6.01 -18.28 16.67
N GLY A 32 6.42 -17.66 15.58
CA GLY A 32 5.52 -17.17 14.52
C GLY A 32 4.78 -18.27 13.76
N ASN A 33 5.27 -19.53 13.83
CA ASN A 33 4.63 -20.72 13.27
C ASN A 33 5.02 -21.98 14.08
N ASN A 34 4.32 -23.08 13.83
CA ASN A 34 4.66 -24.44 14.29
C ASN A 34 5.08 -24.54 15.77
N SER A 35 4.39 -23.83 16.65
CA SER A 35 4.54 -23.98 18.11
C SER A 35 3.17 -24.08 18.76
N ASP A 36 3.12 -24.73 19.91
CA ASP A 36 1.91 -24.84 20.73
C ASP A 36 1.58 -23.50 21.39
N GLU A 37 0.35 -23.36 21.85
CA GLU A 37 -0.09 -22.27 22.72
C GLU A 37 0.69 -22.31 24.04
N THR A 38 1.19 -21.16 24.47
CA THR A 38 1.91 -21.00 25.74
C THR A 38 1.04 -20.38 26.84
N GLY A 39 -0.09 -19.81 26.47
CA GLY A 39 -1.04 -19.22 27.38
C GLY A 39 -2.14 -18.43 26.67
N ARG A 40 -3.17 -18.09 27.41
CA ARG A 40 -4.27 -17.26 26.92
C ARG A 40 -4.74 -16.25 27.94
N LEU A 41 -5.27 -15.14 27.46
CA LEU A 41 -5.79 -14.04 28.27
C LEU A 41 -7.18 -13.65 27.79
N ALA A 42 -8.19 -13.77 28.64
CA ALA A 42 -9.54 -13.34 28.34
C ALA A 42 -9.60 -11.82 28.22
N MET A 43 -10.28 -11.32 27.19
CA MET A 43 -10.49 -9.88 27.00
C MET A 43 -11.84 -9.46 27.57
N THR A 44 -11.87 -8.31 28.21
CA THR A 44 -13.10 -7.71 28.76
C THR A 44 -13.78 -6.84 27.72
N ARG A 45 -15.07 -7.05 27.52
CA ARG A 45 -15.90 -6.20 26.65
C ARG A 45 -16.16 -4.85 27.33
N GLY A 46 -16.02 -3.76 26.57
CA GLY A 46 -16.37 -2.42 27.06
C GLY A 46 -17.86 -2.22 27.21
N GLU A 47 -18.26 -1.10 27.81
CA GLU A 47 -19.65 -0.73 28.08
C GLU A 47 -20.06 0.53 27.29
N GLY A 48 -21.35 0.74 27.10
CA GLY A 48 -21.89 1.91 26.41
C GLY A 48 -21.41 2.05 24.99
N GLU A 49 -20.83 3.18 24.66
CA GLU A 49 -20.24 3.43 23.31
C GLU A 49 -19.07 2.51 22.96
N LEU A 50 -18.46 1.87 23.95
CA LEU A 50 -17.34 0.94 23.80
C LEU A 50 -17.80 -0.52 23.76
N CYS A 51 -19.08 -0.83 23.69
CA CYS A 51 -19.61 -2.20 23.74
C CYS A 51 -19.08 -3.15 22.64
N ASN A 52 -18.50 -2.60 21.57
CA ASN A 52 -17.86 -3.36 20.50
C ASN A 52 -16.34 -3.41 20.62
N ILE A 53 -15.78 -2.97 21.74
CA ILE A 53 -14.36 -2.99 22.03
C ILE A 53 -14.07 -4.02 23.12
N PHE A 54 -13.10 -4.87 22.84
CA PHE A 54 -12.55 -5.81 23.81
C PHE A 54 -11.14 -5.38 24.18
N SER A 55 -10.77 -5.50 25.46
CA SER A 55 -9.44 -5.14 25.95
C SER A 55 -8.93 -6.09 27.01
N ALA A 56 -7.62 -6.29 27.04
CA ALA A 56 -6.92 -7.01 28.09
C ALA A 56 -5.51 -6.45 28.26
N THR A 57 -4.94 -6.58 29.45
CA THR A 57 -3.55 -6.20 29.72
C THR A 57 -2.80 -7.39 30.28
N ALA A 58 -1.67 -7.71 29.65
CA ALA A 58 -0.72 -8.68 30.15
C ALA A 58 0.48 -7.96 30.76
N GLU A 59 0.81 -8.28 32.00
CA GLU A 59 1.96 -7.73 32.73
C GLU A 59 3.28 -8.36 32.28
N GLY A 60 4.34 -7.61 32.32
CA GLY A 60 5.68 -8.02 31.96
C GLY A 60 6.07 -7.67 30.53
N ASN A 61 7.30 -8.00 30.20
CA ASN A 61 7.88 -7.74 28.87
C ASN A 61 7.47 -8.84 27.89
N LEU A 62 6.62 -8.48 26.92
CA LEU A 62 6.17 -9.40 25.87
C LEU A 62 6.85 -9.13 24.51
N ASP A 63 7.89 -8.31 24.43
CA ASP A 63 8.62 -8.08 23.19
C ASP A 63 9.12 -9.39 22.58
N GLY A 64 8.75 -9.67 21.33
CA GLY A 64 9.05 -10.92 20.62
C GLY A 64 8.03 -12.06 20.82
N VAL A 65 7.02 -11.89 21.66
CA VAL A 65 5.96 -12.89 21.87
C VAL A 65 4.96 -12.81 20.72
N TYR A 66 4.63 -13.97 20.14
CA TYR A 66 3.62 -14.08 19.09
C TYR A 66 2.22 -14.30 19.69
N TYR A 67 1.20 -13.81 18.98
CA TYR A 67 -0.19 -13.95 19.44
C TYR A 67 -1.18 -13.98 18.28
N THR A 68 -2.37 -14.51 18.58
CA THR A 68 -3.59 -14.38 17.78
C THR A 68 -4.75 -13.96 18.67
N TYR A 69 -5.82 -13.50 18.05
CA TYR A 69 -7.13 -13.40 18.71
C TYR A 69 -7.95 -14.66 18.42
N GLU A 70 -8.47 -15.30 19.47
CA GLU A 70 -9.52 -16.31 19.36
C GLU A 70 -10.86 -15.59 19.60
N VAL A 71 -11.69 -15.52 18.57
CA VAL A 71 -12.93 -14.75 18.54
C VAL A 71 -14.11 -15.72 18.48
N HIS A 72 -14.94 -15.73 19.51
CA HIS A 72 -16.16 -16.54 19.57
C HIS A 72 -17.35 -15.68 19.13
N THR A 73 -18.09 -16.17 18.16
CA THR A 73 -19.26 -15.49 17.58
C THR A 73 -20.41 -16.47 17.43
N ALA A 74 -21.60 -15.98 17.06
CA ALA A 74 -22.73 -16.84 16.72
C ALA A 74 -22.46 -17.81 15.56
N ASP A 75 -21.55 -17.43 14.64
CA ASP A 75 -21.19 -18.22 13.45
C ASP A 75 -20.06 -19.21 13.70
N GLY A 76 -19.43 -19.19 14.88
CA GLY A 76 -18.36 -20.10 15.26
C GLY A 76 -17.18 -19.42 15.95
N THR A 77 -16.09 -20.16 16.07
CA THR A 77 -14.82 -19.68 16.64
C THR A 77 -13.79 -19.47 15.57
N PHE A 78 -13.19 -18.29 15.54
CA PHE A 78 -12.19 -17.88 14.58
C PHE A 78 -10.86 -17.61 15.28
N SER A 79 -9.75 -18.10 14.69
CA SER A 79 -8.40 -17.65 15.03
C SER A 79 -7.95 -16.60 14.01
N SER A 80 -7.57 -15.43 14.49
CA SER A 80 -7.22 -14.29 13.65
C SER A 80 -5.92 -13.64 14.10
N HIS A 81 -5.08 -13.22 13.13
CA HIS A 81 -4.06 -12.22 13.41
C HIS A 81 -4.72 -10.87 13.74
N ASP A 82 -3.96 -9.98 14.37
CA ASP A 82 -4.45 -8.66 14.78
C ASP A 82 -4.55 -7.72 13.56
N PRO A 83 -5.71 -7.12 13.28
CA PRO A 83 -5.81 -6.09 12.23
C PRO A 83 -4.81 -4.93 12.39
N TYR A 84 -4.38 -4.65 13.61
CA TYR A 84 -3.41 -3.61 13.95
C TYR A 84 -2.01 -4.17 14.24
N ALA A 85 -1.69 -5.40 13.83
CA ALA A 85 -0.35 -5.97 13.99
C ALA A 85 0.74 -5.02 13.46
N ARG A 86 1.88 -4.94 14.16
CA ARG A 86 3.05 -4.14 13.76
C ARG A 86 4.22 -5.01 13.32
N ALA A 87 4.16 -6.27 13.66
CA ALA A 87 5.05 -7.33 13.22
C ALA A 87 4.29 -8.65 13.22
N CYS A 88 4.75 -9.61 12.44
CA CYS A 88 4.17 -10.95 12.39
C CYS A 88 5.27 -12.00 12.15
N GLY A 89 4.92 -13.25 12.40
CA GLY A 89 5.73 -14.38 12.00
C GLY A 89 5.61 -14.68 10.51
N VAL A 90 6.37 -15.66 10.06
CA VAL A 90 6.38 -16.15 8.68
C VAL A 90 4.96 -16.44 8.17
N ASN A 91 4.67 -16.02 6.95
CA ASN A 91 3.36 -16.10 6.29
C ASN A 91 2.23 -15.31 7.00
N GLY A 92 2.54 -14.39 7.90
CA GLY A 92 1.57 -13.43 8.44
C GLY A 92 0.51 -13.96 9.41
N HIS A 93 0.48 -15.27 9.71
CA HIS A 93 -0.64 -15.90 10.45
C HIS A 93 -0.68 -15.57 11.94
N ARG A 94 0.44 -15.20 12.55
CA ARG A 94 0.55 -14.80 13.95
C ARG A 94 1.16 -13.43 14.06
N SER A 95 0.48 -12.52 14.71
CA SER A 95 1.00 -11.20 15.06
C SER A 95 2.11 -11.34 16.11
N MET A 96 3.02 -10.38 16.17
CA MET A 96 4.08 -10.33 17.18
C MET A 96 4.02 -9.01 17.96
N VAL A 97 4.14 -9.09 19.27
CA VAL A 97 4.39 -7.91 20.12
C VAL A 97 5.81 -7.44 19.88
N ILE A 98 6.01 -6.15 19.60
CA ILE A 98 7.30 -5.63 19.21
C ILE A 98 7.60 -4.29 19.89
N ASP A 99 8.85 -4.14 20.36
CA ASP A 99 9.44 -2.87 20.73
C ASP A 99 9.99 -2.18 19.47
N LEU A 100 9.14 -1.35 18.82
CA LEU A 100 9.48 -0.70 17.55
C LEU A 100 10.76 0.16 17.64
N ALA A 101 11.03 0.77 18.79
CA ALA A 101 12.24 1.57 18.97
C ALA A 101 13.54 0.77 18.83
N LYS A 102 13.52 -0.55 19.06
CA LYS A 102 14.68 -1.43 18.85
C LYS A 102 14.95 -1.74 17.37
N THR A 103 14.05 -1.38 16.49
CA THR A 103 14.16 -1.63 15.05
C THR A 103 14.65 -0.41 14.29
N ASP A 104 14.83 0.73 14.95
CA ASP A 104 15.31 1.96 14.31
C ASP A 104 16.80 1.80 13.97
N PRO A 105 17.22 2.09 12.73
CA PRO A 105 18.62 2.23 12.40
C PRO A 105 19.23 3.48 13.04
N ASP A 106 20.54 3.51 13.14
CA ASP A 106 21.25 4.65 13.73
C ASP A 106 20.94 5.94 12.95
N GLY A 107 20.51 6.98 13.66
CA GLY A 107 20.15 8.27 13.06
C GLY A 107 18.69 8.40 12.60
N PHE A 108 17.97 7.31 12.44
CA PHE A 108 16.61 7.30 11.86
C PHE A 108 15.61 8.23 12.57
N ALA A 109 15.59 8.23 13.89
CA ALA A 109 14.65 9.06 14.69
C ALA A 109 14.82 10.58 14.47
N ASN A 110 15.96 11.02 13.97
CA ASN A 110 16.28 12.44 13.76
C ASN A 110 16.71 12.74 12.32
N GLU A 111 16.35 11.89 11.36
CA GLU A 111 16.72 12.12 9.97
C GLU A 111 16.03 13.34 9.37
N ASP A 112 16.73 14.03 8.49
CA ASP A 112 16.13 15.08 7.66
C ASP A 112 15.47 14.42 6.42
N ARG A 113 14.13 14.47 6.37
CA ARG A 113 13.40 14.00 5.21
C ARG A 113 13.67 14.87 3.99
N PRO A 114 13.80 14.30 2.79
CA PRO A 114 13.95 15.05 1.55
C PRO A 114 12.80 16.04 1.35
N LYS A 115 13.12 17.25 0.90
CA LYS A 115 12.13 18.30 0.62
C LYS A 115 12.31 18.80 -0.79
N LEU A 116 11.20 18.91 -1.51
CA LEU A 116 11.18 19.61 -2.80
C LEU A 116 10.85 21.09 -2.57
N ALA A 117 11.61 21.97 -3.23
CA ALA A 117 11.31 23.40 -3.22
C ALA A 117 10.00 23.71 -3.96
N ASP A 118 9.67 22.92 -4.97
CA ASP A 118 8.45 23.00 -5.77
C ASP A 118 7.90 21.60 -6.01
N PRO A 119 6.70 21.27 -5.50
CA PRO A 119 6.06 19.97 -5.76
C PRO A 119 5.84 19.65 -7.26
N MET A 120 5.77 20.70 -8.12
CA MET A 120 5.66 20.49 -9.58
C MET A 120 6.95 19.98 -10.22
N SER A 121 8.09 20.01 -9.50
CA SER A 121 9.36 19.43 -9.95
C SER A 121 9.53 17.95 -9.58
N MET A 122 8.50 17.32 -9.05
CA MET A 122 8.53 15.92 -8.64
C MET A 122 8.66 14.99 -9.84
N VAL A 123 9.66 14.11 -9.79
CA VAL A 123 9.86 13.02 -10.75
C VAL A 123 9.82 11.71 -9.98
N ILE A 124 8.79 10.91 -10.27
CA ILE A 124 8.53 9.66 -9.58
C ILE A 124 8.93 8.48 -10.47
N THR A 125 9.62 7.50 -9.92
CA THR A 125 9.77 6.20 -10.57
C THR A 125 9.10 5.11 -9.72
N GLU A 126 8.31 4.26 -10.37
CA GLU A 126 7.71 3.09 -9.75
C GLU A 126 8.74 1.96 -9.68
N VAL A 127 8.79 1.27 -8.56
CA VAL A 127 9.82 0.28 -8.26
C VAL A 127 9.20 -0.95 -7.59
N SER A 128 9.47 -2.14 -8.15
CA SER A 128 9.26 -3.41 -7.45
C SER A 128 10.51 -3.74 -6.63
N ILE A 129 10.34 -4.01 -5.33
CA ILE A 129 11.44 -4.40 -4.45
C ILE A 129 12.05 -5.72 -4.92
N ALA A 130 11.21 -6.66 -5.39
CA ALA A 130 11.68 -7.93 -5.94
C ALA A 130 12.57 -7.73 -7.17
N ASP A 131 12.17 -6.83 -8.09
CA ASP A 131 12.77 -6.76 -9.43
C ASP A 131 14.03 -5.90 -9.50
N VAL A 132 14.09 -4.79 -8.73
CA VAL A 132 15.13 -3.77 -8.87
C VAL A 132 16.55 -4.31 -8.74
N SER A 133 16.73 -5.36 -7.97
CA SER A 133 18.04 -5.96 -7.69
C SER A 133 18.16 -7.43 -8.10
N ALA A 134 17.10 -8.03 -8.67
CA ALA A 134 17.08 -9.47 -9.04
C ALA A 134 17.97 -9.79 -10.23
N GLY A 135 18.17 -8.86 -11.17
CA GLY A 135 18.96 -9.08 -12.36
C GLY A 135 20.45 -9.27 -12.06
N ALA A 136 21.10 -10.21 -12.75
CA ALA A 136 22.52 -10.49 -12.57
C ALA A 136 23.43 -9.25 -12.77
N SER A 137 23.01 -8.29 -13.59
CA SER A 137 23.72 -7.02 -13.82
C SER A 137 23.68 -6.08 -12.62
N ALA A 138 22.71 -6.25 -11.71
CA ALA A 138 22.63 -5.48 -10.46
C ALA A 138 23.79 -5.83 -9.52
N HIS A 139 24.27 -7.08 -9.53
CA HIS A 139 25.31 -7.59 -8.62
C HIS A 139 25.01 -7.27 -7.15
N SER A 140 23.74 -7.33 -6.77
CA SER A 140 23.32 -7.10 -5.38
C SER A 140 23.74 -8.28 -4.50
N LEU A 141 24.08 -7.98 -3.24
CA LEU A 141 24.29 -8.99 -2.19
C LEU A 141 22.95 -9.48 -1.61
N TYR A 142 21.90 -8.69 -1.82
CA TYR A 142 20.55 -8.92 -1.29
C TYR A 142 19.49 -8.85 -2.40
N PRO A 143 19.59 -9.69 -3.46
CA PRO A 143 18.68 -9.62 -4.60
C PRO A 143 17.22 -9.82 -4.15
N GLY A 144 16.32 -8.89 -4.55
CA GLY A 144 14.90 -8.93 -4.23
C GLY A 144 14.54 -8.63 -2.77
N LYS A 145 15.43 -8.02 -2.00
CA LYS A 145 15.23 -7.71 -0.57
C LYS A 145 15.26 -6.21 -0.28
N PHE A 146 14.65 -5.79 0.84
CA PHE A 146 14.74 -4.41 1.36
C PHE A 146 16.20 -3.93 1.43
N LYS A 147 17.08 -4.79 1.89
CA LYS A 147 18.51 -4.47 2.02
C LYS A 147 19.24 -4.15 0.72
N ALA A 148 18.70 -4.50 -0.44
CA ALA A 148 19.28 -4.08 -1.71
C ALA A 148 19.32 -2.55 -1.88
N PHE A 149 18.39 -1.84 -1.21
CA PHE A 149 18.35 -0.38 -1.22
C PHE A 149 19.34 0.27 -0.25
N THR A 150 20.04 -0.50 0.58
CA THR A 150 21.16 0.01 1.40
C THR A 150 22.49 -0.07 0.65
N GLU A 151 22.51 -0.55 -0.59
CA GLU A 151 23.70 -0.67 -1.42
C GLU A 151 23.88 0.59 -2.28
N ASP A 152 25.04 1.23 -2.20
CA ASP A 152 25.39 2.45 -2.94
C ASP A 152 25.05 2.36 -4.44
N LYS A 153 25.25 1.18 -5.03
CA LYS A 153 25.00 0.95 -6.45
C LYS A 153 23.52 1.09 -6.82
N THR A 154 22.63 0.52 -6.02
CA THR A 154 21.17 0.62 -6.22
C THR A 154 20.72 2.07 -6.10
N ILE A 155 21.16 2.75 -5.05
CA ILE A 155 20.80 4.14 -4.81
C ILE A 155 21.37 5.08 -5.87
N SER A 156 22.65 4.91 -6.27
CA SER A 156 23.29 5.72 -7.31
C SER A 156 22.56 5.63 -8.64
N TYR A 157 22.04 4.46 -9.00
CA TYR A 157 21.26 4.28 -10.23
C TYR A 157 20.05 5.23 -10.29
N PHE A 158 19.29 5.35 -9.21
CA PHE A 158 18.15 6.26 -9.16
C PHE A 158 18.55 7.73 -9.16
N LYS A 159 19.64 8.08 -8.46
CA LYS A 159 20.20 9.44 -8.51
C LYS A 159 20.63 9.85 -9.90
N ASP A 160 21.29 8.95 -10.62
CA ASP A 160 21.75 9.19 -12.00
C ASP A 160 20.58 9.35 -12.98
N MET A 161 19.42 8.74 -12.69
CA MET A 161 18.19 8.96 -13.45
C MET A 161 17.55 10.33 -13.19
N GLY A 162 17.97 11.06 -12.15
CA GLY A 162 17.42 12.37 -11.79
C GLY A 162 16.01 12.32 -11.18
N VAL A 163 15.61 11.16 -10.64
CA VAL A 163 14.31 11.03 -9.94
C VAL A 163 14.37 11.68 -8.56
N THR A 164 13.23 12.09 -8.05
CA THR A 164 13.08 12.71 -6.73
C THR A 164 12.43 11.79 -5.72
N HIS A 165 11.61 10.85 -6.18
CA HIS A 165 10.88 9.91 -5.33
C HIS A 165 10.85 8.51 -5.93
N LEU A 166 10.93 7.50 -5.06
CA LEU A 166 10.67 6.11 -5.39
C LEU A 166 9.25 5.76 -4.93
N GLN A 167 8.37 5.37 -5.86
CA GLN A 167 7.08 4.76 -5.56
C GLN A 167 7.29 3.26 -5.45
N LEU A 168 7.30 2.73 -4.24
CA LEU A 168 7.39 1.29 -4.00
C LEU A 168 6.03 0.65 -4.29
N MET A 169 6.00 -0.38 -5.16
CA MET A 169 4.86 -1.28 -5.28
C MET A 169 4.51 -1.86 -3.92
N PRO A 170 3.29 -2.45 -3.71
CA PRO A 170 2.87 -2.87 -2.39
C PRO A 170 3.95 -3.65 -1.64
N SER A 171 4.30 -3.18 -0.46
CA SER A 171 5.45 -3.66 0.32
C SER A 171 5.11 -4.01 1.77
N TYR A 172 3.82 -3.95 2.13
CA TYR A 172 3.31 -4.60 3.33
C TYR A 172 2.94 -6.05 3.03
N ASP A 173 2.74 -6.85 4.07
CA ASP A 173 2.52 -8.29 4.05
C ASP A 173 1.32 -8.69 3.16
N PHE A 174 1.56 -9.53 2.17
CA PHE A 174 0.59 -10.02 1.20
C PHE A 174 0.54 -11.56 1.19
N ALA A 175 -0.54 -12.16 0.64
CA ALA A 175 -0.93 -13.52 0.93
C ALA A 175 -0.30 -14.60 0.04
N SER A 176 -0.03 -14.30 -1.24
CA SER A 176 0.21 -15.34 -2.24
C SER A 176 1.69 -15.77 -2.37
N ILE A 177 2.52 -15.47 -1.40
CA ILE A 177 3.91 -15.94 -1.30
C ILE A 177 4.06 -16.84 -0.08
N ASP A 178 4.68 -17.99 -0.25
CA ASP A 178 5.14 -18.81 0.88
C ASP A 178 6.52 -18.32 1.32
N GLU A 179 6.55 -17.46 2.33
CA GLU A 179 7.77 -16.88 2.89
C GLU A 179 8.71 -17.93 3.49
N SER A 180 8.18 -19.10 3.85
CA SER A 180 8.96 -20.18 4.48
C SER A 180 9.82 -20.95 3.48
N ASP A 181 9.54 -20.83 2.18
CA ASP A 181 10.25 -21.54 1.11
C ASP A 181 10.99 -20.57 0.18
N SER A 182 12.17 -20.15 0.62
CA SER A 182 13.04 -19.26 -0.16
C SER A 182 13.64 -19.92 -1.43
N LEU A 183 13.50 -21.22 -1.61
CA LEU A 183 13.99 -21.94 -2.79
C LEU A 183 12.93 -22.03 -3.90
N LYS A 184 11.67 -21.80 -3.57
CA LYS A 184 10.59 -21.77 -4.53
C LYS A 184 10.64 -20.47 -5.31
N GLU A 185 10.66 -20.57 -6.63
CA GLU A 185 10.49 -19.41 -7.49
C GLU A 185 9.04 -18.92 -7.37
N GLN A 186 8.86 -17.74 -6.83
CA GLN A 186 7.58 -17.11 -6.58
C GLN A 186 7.63 -15.65 -7.01
N TYR A 187 6.56 -15.16 -7.60
CA TYR A 187 6.46 -13.78 -8.03
C TYR A 187 5.08 -13.22 -7.70
N ASN A 188 5.05 -12.05 -7.08
CA ASN A 188 3.83 -11.35 -6.70
C ASN A 188 4.07 -9.83 -6.77
N TRP A 189 3.09 -9.08 -7.27
CA TRP A 189 3.12 -7.63 -7.25
C TRP A 189 2.72 -7.03 -5.89
N GLY A 190 2.06 -7.84 -5.02
CA GLY A 190 1.65 -7.44 -3.68
C GLY A 190 0.24 -6.85 -3.58
N TYR A 191 -0.59 -6.95 -4.64
CA TYR A 191 -1.98 -6.44 -4.62
C TYR A 191 -2.98 -7.44 -4.01
N ASP A 192 -2.54 -8.31 -3.14
CA ASP A 192 -3.32 -9.27 -2.37
C ASP A 192 -3.05 -9.13 -0.86
N PRO A 193 -3.45 -7.98 -0.26
CA PRO A 193 -3.06 -7.59 1.09
C PRO A 193 -3.55 -8.57 2.17
N TYR A 194 -2.68 -8.84 3.15
CA TYR A 194 -2.96 -9.73 4.28
C TYR A 194 -2.80 -9.00 5.63
N ASN A 195 -1.60 -8.44 5.94
CA ASN A 195 -1.36 -7.59 7.10
C ASN A 195 -0.96 -6.17 6.66
N TYR A 196 -1.88 -5.23 6.70
CA TYR A 196 -1.71 -3.87 6.16
C TYR A 196 -0.68 -2.98 6.90
N ASN A 197 -0.25 -3.38 8.10
CA ASN A 197 0.64 -2.57 8.95
C ASN A 197 1.95 -3.29 9.27
N VAL A 198 2.28 -4.32 8.52
CA VAL A 198 3.50 -5.13 8.68
C VAL A 198 4.25 -5.15 7.35
N PRO A 199 5.55 -4.92 7.30
CA PRO A 199 6.34 -5.09 6.07
C PRO A 199 6.32 -6.53 5.55
N GLU A 200 6.39 -6.72 4.24
CA GLU A 200 6.40 -8.02 3.58
C GLU A 200 7.62 -8.86 3.98
N GLY A 201 7.38 -10.11 4.38
CA GLY A 201 8.43 -10.99 4.88
C GLY A 201 9.30 -11.58 3.79
N SER A 202 8.78 -11.82 2.58
CA SER A 202 9.60 -12.32 1.47
C SER A 202 10.65 -11.32 1.02
N TYR A 203 10.48 -10.03 1.33
CA TYR A 203 11.47 -8.99 1.08
C TYR A 203 12.49 -8.81 2.21
N SER A 204 12.32 -9.48 3.35
CA SER A 204 13.32 -9.50 4.43
C SER A 204 14.36 -10.61 4.25
N THR A 205 15.50 -10.49 4.92
CA THR A 205 16.54 -11.53 4.91
C THR A 205 16.19 -12.70 5.81
N ASP A 206 15.31 -12.50 6.79
CA ASP A 206 14.79 -13.56 7.68
C ASP A 206 13.27 -13.35 7.93
N PRO A 207 12.39 -14.08 7.22
CA PRO A 207 10.95 -13.96 7.41
C PRO A 207 10.45 -14.63 8.71
N PHE A 208 11.26 -15.46 9.37
CA PHE A 208 10.87 -16.15 10.61
C PHE A 208 10.95 -15.24 11.84
N ASP A 209 11.84 -14.22 11.81
CA ASP A 209 11.92 -13.19 12.85
C ASP A 209 11.15 -11.93 12.40
N GLY A 210 9.97 -11.70 13.01
CA GLY A 210 9.14 -10.55 12.67
C GLY A 210 9.79 -9.18 12.88
N ALA A 211 10.84 -9.07 13.70
CA ALA A 211 11.57 -7.82 13.91
C ALA A 211 12.53 -7.50 12.75
N VAL A 212 13.00 -8.53 12.02
CA VAL A 212 13.95 -8.33 10.90
C VAL A 212 13.27 -7.57 9.77
N ARG A 213 12.05 -7.96 9.34
CA ARG A 213 11.31 -7.28 8.28
C ARG A 213 11.06 -5.80 8.61
N VAL A 214 10.74 -5.50 9.88
CA VAL A 214 10.50 -4.13 10.35
C VAL A 214 11.78 -3.30 10.29
N ARG A 215 12.90 -3.83 10.79
CA ARG A 215 14.20 -3.15 10.78
C ARG A 215 14.69 -2.90 9.37
N GLU A 216 14.67 -3.91 8.51
CA GLU A 216 15.19 -3.81 7.15
C GLU A 216 14.37 -2.85 6.27
N TYR A 217 13.06 -2.76 6.51
CA TYR A 217 12.22 -1.74 5.86
C TYR A 217 12.65 -0.32 6.28
N LYS A 218 12.88 -0.09 7.59
CA LYS A 218 13.40 1.20 8.08
C LYS A 218 14.80 1.51 7.54
N GLU A 219 15.69 0.52 7.47
CA GLU A 219 17.02 0.66 6.86
C GLU A 219 16.92 1.08 5.39
N MET A 220 16.01 0.48 4.62
CA MET A 220 15.73 0.84 3.24
C MET A 220 15.29 2.30 3.12
N VAL A 221 14.26 2.70 3.86
CA VAL A 221 13.74 4.08 3.82
C VAL A 221 14.82 5.08 4.22
N HIS A 222 15.56 4.81 5.28
CA HIS A 222 16.64 5.66 5.76
C HIS A 222 17.72 5.86 4.68
N SER A 223 18.17 4.79 4.04
CA SER A 223 19.16 4.87 2.95
C SER A 223 18.67 5.66 1.74
N ILE A 224 17.38 5.54 1.40
CA ILE A 224 16.77 6.32 0.31
C ILE A 224 16.74 7.82 0.70
N HIS A 225 16.40 8.16 1.95
CA HIS A 225 16.40 9.53 2.47
C HIS A 225 17.79 10.14 2.53
N GLU A 226 18.81 9.39 3.00
CA GLU A 226 20.21 9.85 2.98
C GLU A 226 20.71 10.17 1.55
N ALA A 227 20.15 9.52 0.56
CA ALA A 227 20.43 9.83 -0.85
C ALA A 227 19.71 11.08 -1.37
N GLY A 228 18.82 11.67 -0.59
CA GLY A 228 18.02 12.84 -0.95
C GLY A 228 16.75 12.48 -1.76
N LEU A 229 16.32 11.22 -1.73
CA LEU A 229 15.12 10.72 -2.43
C LEU A 229 13.99 10.49 -1.45
N GLY A 230 12.75 10.86 -1.82
CA GLY A 230 11.56 10.56 -1.03
C GLY A 230 11.00 9.17 -1.33
N VAL A 231 10.20 8.64 -0.40
CA VAL A 231 9.57 7.33 -0.51
C VAL A 231 8.05 7.46 -0.55
N ILE A 232 7.44 6.93 -1.60
CA ILE A 232 5.99 6.83 -1.76
C ILE A 232 5.61 5.36 -1.66
N MET A 233 4.63 5.04 -0.82
CA MET A 233 4.15 3.68 -0.63
C MET A 233 2.84 3.47 -1.40
N ASP A 234 2.78 2.39 -2.16
CA ASP A 234 1.53 1.93 -2.78
C ASP A 234 0.66 1.21 -1.74
N VAL A 235 -0.59 1.64 -1.61
CA VAL A 235 -1.52 1.15 -0.59
C VAL A 235 -2.82 0.63 -1.20
N VAL A 236 -3.21 -0.58 -0.79
CA VAL A 236 -4.34 -1.35 -1.33
C VAL A 236 -5.44 -1.46 -0.28
N TYR A 237 -6.12 -0.34 0.03
CA TYR A 237 -7.23 -0.34 1.00
C TYR A 237 -8.60 -0.62 0.36
N ASN A 238 -8.62 -0.94 -0.92
CA ASN A 238 -9.86 -1.14 -1.67
C ASN A 238 -10.47 -2.54 -1.49
N HIS A 239 -9.68 -3.58 -1.19
CA HIS A 239 -10.13 -4.96 -1.00
C HIS A 239 -9.22 -5.74 -0.04
N THR A 240 -9.60 -6.98 0.30
CA THR A 240 -8.75 -7.98 0.96
C THR A 240 -8.51 -9.15 0.03
N PHE A 241 -7.39 -9.85 0.19
CA PHE A 241 -7.06 -11.06 -0.57
C PHE A 241 -8.20 -12.08 -0.60
N ASN A 242 -8.75 -12.38 0.56
CA ASN A 242 -9.90 -13.28 0.72
C ASN A 242 -10.74 -12.81 1.90
N VAL A 243 -12.05 -12.67 1.70
CA VAL A 243 -12.95 -12.19 2.75
C VAL A 243 -12.88 -13.07 3.99
N HIS A 244 -13.11 -14.38 3.83
CA HIS A 244 -13.26 -15.29 4.97
C HIS A 244 -11.94 -15.62 5.66
N ASP A 245 -10.81 -15.42 5.00
CA ASP A 245 -9.48 -15.60 5.61
C ASP A 245 -8.91 -14.31 6.21
N SER A 246 -9.48 -13.16 5.88
CA SER A 246 -9.00 -11.87 6.39
C SER A 246 -9.26 -11.71 7.90
N CYS A 247 -8.36 -10.98 8.56
CA CYS A 247 -8.55 -10.58 9.96
C CYS A 247 -9.81 -9.73 10.15
N PHE A 248 -10.22 -8.96 9.15
CA PHE A 248 -11.42 -8.13 9.22
C PHE A 248 -12.69 -8.97 9.36
N TYR A 249 -12.83 -10.03 8.55
CA TYR A 249 -13.98 -10.91 8.66
C TYR A 249 -13.93 -11.73 9.95
N LYS A 250 -12.78 -12.31 10.28
CA LYS A 250 -12.61 -13.14 11.47
C LYS A 250 -12.88 -12.38 12.78
N THR A 251 -12.62 -11.07 12.80
CA THR A 251 -12.83 -10.24 14.00
C THR A 251 -14.13 -9.44 13.99
N ALA A 252 -14.62 -9.03 12.81
CA ALA A 252 -15.73 -8.09 12.72
C ALA A 252 -16.86 -8.51 11.74
N GLY A 253 -16.83 -9.75 11.23
CA GLY A 253 -17.80 -10.22 10.26
C GLY A 253 -17.79 -9.36 8.99
N ASN A 254 -18.97 -9.07 8.47
CA ASN A 254 -19.10 -8.25 7.27
C ASN A 254 -18.96 -6.73 7.52
N TYR A 255 -18.55 -6.29 8.72
CA TYR A 255 -18.51 -4.86 9.04
C TYR A 255 -17.58 -4.08 8.12
N PHE A 256 -16.43 -4.63 7.76
CA PHE A 256 -15.43 -3.97 6.91
C PHE A 256 -15.78 -3.98 5.43
N TYR A 257 -16.73 -4.81 5.02
CA TYR A 257 -17.06 -5.02 3.61
C TYR A 257 -18.32 -4.25 3.20
N ARG A 258 -18.32 -3.78 1.97
CA ARG A 258 -19.51 -3.21 1.32
C ARG A 258 -20.30 -4.34 0.68
N MET A 259 -21.59 -4.39 1.00
CA MET A 259 -22.49 -5.38 0.45
C MET A 259 -23.13 -4.85 -0.83
N ASP A 260 -23.52 -5.74 -1.75
CA ASP A 260 -24.25 -5.39 -2.94
C ASP A 260 -25.61 -4.74 -2.58
N SER A 261 -25.95 -3.65 -3.28
CA SER A 261 -27.18 -2.89 -2.98
C SER A 261 -28.48 -3.63 -3.31
N SER A 262 -28.40 -4.62 -4.22
CA SER A 262 -29.54 -5.41 -4.67
C SER A 262 -29.65 -6.76 -3.96
N ASP A 263 -28.53 -7.25 -3.36
CA ASP A 263 -28.44 -8.55 -2.70
C ASP A 263 -27.48 -8.48 -1.50
N ALA A 264 -28.02 -8.23 -0.32
CA ALA A 264 -27.23 -8.12 0.92
C ALA A 264 -26.48 -9.41 1.34
N THR A 265 -26.60 -10.51 0.59
CA THR A 265 -25.82 -11.74 0.78
C THR A 265 -24.56 -11.77 -0.06
N LYS A 266 -24.38 -10.82 -0.98
CA LYS A 266 -23.20 -10.68 -1.84
C LYS A 266 -22.38 -9.47 -1.48
N TYR A 267 -21.09 -9.57 -1.71
CA TYR A 267 -20.18 -8.42 -1.62
C TYR A 267 -20.30 -7.57 -2.88
N SER A 268 -20.27 -6.27 -2.73
CA SER A 268 -19.99 -5.33 -3.80
C SER A 268 -18.54 -5.51 -4.26
N ASP A 269 -18.23 -5.31 -5.55
CA ASP A 269 -16.93 -5.66 -6.12
C ASP A 269 -16.41 -4.62 -7.11
N ALA A 270 -16.24 -3.41 -6.65
CA ALA A 270 -15.57 -2.37 -7.43
C ALA A 270 -14.08 -2.59 -7.61
N SER A 271 -13.47 -3.48 -6.83
CA SER A 271 -12.08 -3.87 -6.99
C SER A 271 -11.84 -4.84 -8.15
N ALA A 272 -12.87 -5.58 -8.57
CA ALA A 272 -12.79 -6.76 -9.44
C ALA A 272 -11.96 -7.92 -8.85
N CYS A 273 -11.80 -7.94 -7.51
CA CYS A 273 -11.10 -8.99 -6.74
C CYS A 273 -12.05 -9.81 -5.86
N GLY A 274 -13.36 -9.69 -6.07
CA GLY A 274 -14.40 -10.44 -5.36
C GLY A 274 -14.94 -9.78 -4.11
N ASN A 275 -14.44 -8.62 -3.71
CA ASN A 275 -14.91 -7.85 -2.57
C ASN A 275 -14.43 -6.40 -2.61
N GLU A 276 -15.05 -5.52 -1.83
CA GLU A 276 -14.57 -4.17 -1.62
C GLU A 276 -14.75 -3.72 -0.16
N ILE A 277 -13.84 -2.86 0.30
CA ILE A 277 -13.83 -2.30 1.65
C ILE A 277 -14.82 -1.13 1.74
N ALA A 278 -15.64 -1.11 2.81
CA ALA A 278 -16.63 -0.08 3.10
C ALA A 278 -15.99 1.09 3.87
N SER A 279 -15.16 1.88 3.19
CA SER A 279 -14.36 2.95 3.79
C SER A 279 -15.21 4.03 4.48
N GLU A 280 -16.46 4.22 4.07
CA GLU A 280 -17.43 5.14 4.66
C GLU A 280 -17.85 4.77 6.10
N LYS A 281 -17.65 3.51 6.52
CA LYS A 281 -18.00 3.09 7.88
C LYS A 281 -16.98 3.62 8.90
N PRO A 282 -17.42 4.13 10.07
CA PRO A 282 -16.55 4.86 11.00
C PRO A 282 -15.30 4.11 11.45
N MET A 283 -15.40 2.81 11.75
CA MET A 283 -14.24 2.04 12.20
C MET A 283 -13.32 1.60 11.06
N VAL A 284 -13.85 1.49 9.85
CA VAL A 284 -13.04 1.25 8.63
C VAL A 284 -12.26 2.50 8.26
N ARG A 285 -12.92 3.67 8.23
CA ARG A 285 -12.27 4.98 8.07
C ARG A 285 -11.16 5.17 9.10
N LYS A 286 -11.47 4.92 10.37
CA LYS A 286 -10.48 4.99 11.44
C LYS A 286 -9.28 4.09 11.16
N TYR A 287 -9.52 2.84 10.74
CA TYR A 287 -8.47 1.88 10.41
C TYR A 287 -7.53 2.40 9.31
N ILE A 288 -8.10 2.87 8.20
CA ILE A 288 -7.35 3.40 7.06
C ILE A 288 -6.49 4.60 7.49
N ILE A 289 -7.07 5.54 8.23
CA ILE A 289 -6.36 6.74 8.71
C ILE A 289 -5.26 6.36 9.71
N ASP A 290 -5.54 5.46 10.66
CA ASP A 290 -4.54 4.99 11.63
C ASP A 290 -3.37 4.28 10.95
N SER A 291 -3.65 3.47 9.93
CA SER A 291 -2.65 2.76 9.13
C SER A 291 -1.74 3.73 8.36
N LEU A 292 -2.32 4.67 7.63
CA LEU A 292 -1.56 5.70 6.90
C LEU A 292 -0.70 6.56 7.86
N CYS A 293 -1.27 6.99 8.99
CA CYS A 293 -0.53 7.74 9.99
C CYS A 293 0.61 6.93 10.61
N TYR A 294 0.43 5.63 10.78
CA TYR A 294 1.48 4.73 11.25
C TYR A 294 2.66 4.66 10.27
N TRP A 295 2.40 4.39 9.00
CA TRP A 295 3.44 4.34 7.99
C TRP A 295 4.16 5.69 7.84
N ALA A 296 3.43 6.80 7.88
CA ALA A 296 4.02 8.14 7.79
C ALA A 296 4.87 8.53 9.01
N SER A 297 4.50 8.07 10.23
CA SER A 297 5.21 8.44 11.45
C SER A 297 6.28 7.44 11.86
N GLU A 298 6.04 6.13 11.69
CA GLU A 298 6.95 5.07 12.14
C GLU A 298 8.03 4.74 11.11
N TYR A 299 7.67 4.78 9.81
CA TYR A 299 8.58 4.46 8.71
C TYR A 299 8.99 5.69 7.89
N HIS A 300 8.53 6.86 8.29
CA HIS A 300 8.85 8.14 7.63
C HIS A 300 8.46 8.21 6.14
N ILE A 301 7.40 7.48 5.75
CA ILE A 301 6.89 7.52 4.38
C ILE A 301 6.46 8.94 4.00
N ASP A 302 6.89 9.42 2.82
CA ASP A 302 6.66 10.80 2.32
C ASP A 302 5.42 10.94 1.45
N GLY A 303 4.84 9.83 1.01
CA GLY A 303 3.62 9.86 0.22
C GLY A 303 2.96 8.51 0.07
N PHE A 304 1.71 8.53 -0.42
CA PHE A 304 0.91 7.34 -0.65
C PHE A 304 0.26 7.37 -2.03
N ARG A 305 0.43 6.29 -2.78
CA ARG A 305 -0.33 5.98 -4.00
C ARG A 305 -1.45 5.02 -3.63
N PHE A 306 -2.69 5.41 -3.89
CA PHE A 306 -3.86 4.58 -3.61
C PHE A 306 -4.24 3.75 -4.83
N ASP A 307 -4.12 2.45 -4.70
CA ASP A 307 -4.66 1.49 -5.65
C ASP A 307 -6.17 1.61 -5.70
N LEU A 308 -6.75 1.64 -6.91
CA LEU A 308 -8.20 1.80 -7.15
C LEU A 308 -8.86 2.80 -6.17
N MET A 309 -8.29 4.02 -6.06
CA MET A 309 -8.77 5.07 -5.15
C MET A 309 -10.26 5.37 -5.36
N GLY A 310 -10.78 5.12 -6.56
CA GLY A 310 -12.18 5.24 -6.90
C GLY A 310 -13.13 4.33 -6.12
N VAL A 311 -12.64 3.34 -5.38
CA VAL A 311 -13.42 2.48 -4.47
C VAL A 311 -13.66 3.18 -3.12
N LEU A 312 -12.74 4.04 -2.68
CA LEU A 312 -12.79 4.70 -1.38
C LEU A 312 -13.71 5.93 -1.40
N ASP A 313 -14.36 6.21 -0.29
CA ASP A 313 -15.20 7.40 -0.15
C ASP A 313 -14.37 8.67 0.03
N ILE A 314 -14.93 9.79 -0.47
CA ILE A 314 -14.29 11.12 -0.48
C ILE A 314 -13.98 11.61 0.94
N GLU A 315 -14.85 11.34 1.91
CA GLU A 315 -14.65 11.82 3.29
C GLU A 315 -13.45 11.13 3.93
N THR A 316 -13.30 9.81 3.75
CA THR A 316 -12.14 9.06 4.22
C THR A 316 -10.84 9.60 3.61
N LEU A 317 -10.80 9.86 2.31
CA LEU A 317 -9.63 10.44 1.64
C LEU A 317 -9.27 11.83 2.20
N ASN A 318 -10.26 12.70 2.40
CA ASN A 318 -10.03 14.05 2.94
C ASN A 318 -9.59 14.02 4.42
N GLU A 319 -10.19 13.17 5.25
CA GLU A 319 -9.78 13.03 6.66
C GLU A 319 -8.39 12.40 6.79
N ALA A 320 -8.05 11.44 5.92
CA ALA A 320 -6.70 10.87 5.85
C ALA A 320 -5.67 11.96 5.52
N ARG A 321 -5.92 12.77 4.47
CA ARG A 321 -5.02 13.87 4.12
C ARG A 321 -4.86 14.85 5.26
N LYS A 322 -5.95 15.25 5.90
CA LYS A 322 -5.92 16.16 7.04
C LYS A 322 -5.13 15.61 8.23
N ALA A 323 -5.19 14.31 8.48
CA ALA A 323 -4.41 13.65 9.54
C ALA A 323 -2.92 13.60 9.16
N LEU A 324 -2.59 13.22 7.94
CA LEU A 324 -1.22 13.10 7.43
C LEU A 324 -0.49 14.45 7.40
N LEU A 325 -1.15 15.53 7.00
CA LEU A 325 -0.59 16.89 7.00
C LEU A 325 -0.15 17.38 8.40
N LYS A 326 -0.63 16.78 9.49
CA LYS A 326 -0.16 17.07 10.85
C LYS A 326 1.16 16.37 11.18
N ILE A 327 1.46 15.28 10.46
CA ILE A 327 2.69 14.49 10.62
C ILE A 327 3.78 15.08 9.73
N ASN A 328 3.45 15.26 8.44
CA ASN A 328 4.35 15.85 7.46
C ASN A 328 3.55 16.81 6.56
N PRO A 329 3.80 18.16 6.63
CA PRO A 329 3.08 19.12 5.80
C PRO A 329 3.33 18.98 4.30
N ASP A 330 4.42 18.31 3.91
CA ASP A 330 4.82 18.09 2.51
C ASP A 330 4.35 16.73 1.98
N ILE A 331 3.59 15.96 2.76
CA ILE A 331 3.18 14.60 2.41
C ILE A 331 2.33 14.56 1.14
N ILE A 332 2.63 13.63 0.27
CA ILE A 332 2.00 13.47 -1.04
C ILE A 332 0.90 12.41 -0.96
N MET A 333 -0.24 12.69 -1.56
CA MET A 333 -1.32 11.71 -1.76
C MET A 333 -1.81 11.76 -3.19
N TYR A 334 -1.86 10.62 -3.84
CA TYR A 334 -2.48 10.45 -5.16
C TYR A 334 -2.90 8.99 -5.37
N GLY A 335 -3.61 8.74 -6.45
CA GLY A 335 -4.01 7.37 -6.76
C GLY A 335 -4.80 7.23 -8.05
N GLU A 336 -5.36 6.07 -8.24
CA GLU A 336 -6.18 5.73 -9.39
C GLU A 336 -7.61 6.22 -9.19
N GLY A 337 -7.99 7.28 -9.90
CA GLY A 337 -9.33 7.88 -9.86
C GLY A 337 -10.39 7.08 -10.63
N TRP A 338 -10.31 5.75 -10.59
CA TRP A 338 -11.22 4.79 -11.24
C TRP A 338 -11.43 3.55 -10.38
N THR A 339 -12.23 2.60 -10.88
CA THR A 339 -12.50 1.29 -10.25
C THR A 339 -12.27 0.17 -11.25
N GLY A 340 -12.07 -1.06 -10.75
CA GLY A 340 -12.01 -2.27 -11.58
C GLY A 340 -13.39 -2.81 -11.96
N GLY A 341 -14.41 -2.53 -11.14
CA GLY A 341 -15.79 -2.99 -11.31
C GLY A 341 -16.83 -1.98 -10.82
N GLU A 342 -18.05 -2.44 -10.62
CA GLU A 342 -19.16 -1.63 -10.11
C GLU A 342 -19.18 -1.63 -8.56
N SER A 343 -19.47 -0.47 -7.96
CA SER A 343 -19.61 -0.30 -6.52
C SER A 343 -21.05 -0.04 -6.10
N ALA A 344 -21.42 -0.55 -4.94
CA ALA A 344 -22.68 -0.19 -4.30
C ALA A 344 -22.66 1.23 -3.70
N LEU A 345 -21.48 1.85 -3.50
CA LEU A 345 -21.38 3.25 -3.11
C LEU A 345 -21.59 4.14 -4.34
N PRO A 346 -22.44 5.19 -4.29
CA PRO A 346 -22.66 6.08 -5.42
C PRO A 346 -21.37 6.71 -5.94
N GLU A 347 -21.22 6.82 -7.26
CA GLU A 347 -20.04 7.43 -7.90
C GLU A 347 -19.75 8.84 -7.36
N SER A 348 -20.78 9.62 -7.07
CA SER A 348 -20.66 11.00 -6.56
C SER A 348 -20.01 11.10 -5.16
N GLU A 349 -19.88 9.97 -4.45
CA GLU A 349 -19.31 9.88 -3.09
C GLU A 349 -17.92 9.23 -3.07
N ARG A 350 -17.43 8.79 -4.24
CA ARG A 350 -16.18 8.04 -4.37
C ARG A 350 -15.02 8.90 -4.88
N GLY A 351 -13.78 8.45 -4.62
CA GLY A 351 -12.53 9.07 -5.07
C GLY A 351 -12.27 8.97 -6.58
N MET A 352 -13.32 9.13 -7.39
CA MET A 352 -13.28 9.09 -8.85
C MET A 352 -12.73 10.40 -9.44
N LYS A 353 -12.09 10.36 -10.61
CA LYS A 353 -11.56 11.54 -11.32
C LYS A 353 -12.58 12.66 -11.47
N ILE A 354 -13.82 12.32 -11.79
CA ILE A 354 -14.91 13.32 -11.92
C ILE A 354 -15.15 14.09 -10.62
N ASN A 355 -14.76 13.53 -9.48
CA ASN A 355 -14.88 14.13 -8.16
C ASN A 355 -13.58 14.79 -7.65
N ALA A 356 -12.53 14.90 -8.45
CA ALA A 356 -11.28 15.56 -8.05
C ALA A 356 -11.48 16.95 -7.41
N PRO A 357 -12.46 17.78 -7.83
CA PRO A 357 -12.77 19.01 -7.13
C PRO A 357 -13.17 18.88 -5.66
N LYS A 358 -13.62 17.68 -5.23
CA LYS A 358 -14.04 17.39 -3.86
C LYS A 358 -12.89 16.84 -2.98
N THR A 359 -11.73 16.53 -3.60
CA THR A 359 -10.54 15.99 -2.92
C THR A 359 -9.33 16.91 -3.12
N PRO A 360 -9.38 18.17 -2.57
CA PRO A 360 -8.33 19.14 -2.78
C PRO A 360 -6.98 18.66 -2.26
N GLY A 361 -5.94 18.81 -3.08
CA GLY A 361 -4.57 18.40 -2.74
C GLY A 361 -4.33 16.88 -2.80
N ILE A 362 -5.25 16.10 -3.37
CA ILE A 362 -5.04 14.68 -3.70
C ILE A 362 -4.94 14.58 -5.21
N GLY A 363 -3.84 14.00 -5.70
CA GLY A 363 -3.59 13.80 -7.12
C GLY A 363 -4.28 12.55 -7.66
N MET A 364 -4.47 12.50 -8.98
CA MET A 364 -5.00 11.33 -9.68
C MET A 364 -4.21 11.10 -10.96
N PHE A 365 -4.00 9.85 -11.32
CA PHE A 365 -3.33 9.50 -12.57
C PHE A 365 -4.08 10.02 -13.78
N SER A 366 -3.33 10.65 -14.69
CA SER A 366 -3.86 11.21 -15.95
C SER A 366 -3.69 10.20 -17.07
N ASP A 367 -4.73 9.40 -17.34
CA ASP A 367 -4.83 8.60 -18.57
C ASP A 367 -5.01 9.50 -19.82
N ASP A 368 -5.45 10.74 -19.65
CA ASP A 368 -5.51 11.71 -20.74
C ASP A 368 -4.15 11.91 -21.43
N ILE A 369 -3.09 12.21 -20.65
CA ILE A 369 -1.75 12.37 -21.23
C ILE A 369 -1.17 11.01 -21.68
N ARG A 370 -1.40 9.95 -20.94
CA ARG A 370 -0.94 8.60 -21.28
C ARG A 370 -1.43 8.21 -22.68
N ASP A 371 -2.72 8.30 -22.91
CA ASP A 371 -3.36 7.79 -24.13
C ASP A 371 -3.13 8.71 -25.33
N VAL A 372 -3.09 10.02 -25.12
CA VAL A 372 -2.79 10.96 -26.23
C VAL A 372 -1.34 10.84 -26.70
N VAL A 373 -0.40 10.54 -25.81
CA VAL A 373 1.02 10.40 -26.16
C VAL A 373 1.33 9.09 -26.85
N LYS A 374 0.94 7.93 -26.25
CA LYS A 374 1.35 6.59 -26.71
C LYS A 374 0.25 5.75 -27.35
N GLY A 375 -0.99 6.26 -27.41
CA GLY A 375 -2.17 5.52 -27.83
C GLY A 375 -2.84 4.76 -26.67
N HIS A 376 -4.10 4.43 -26.84
CA HIS A 376 -4.94 3.80 -25.83
C HIS A 376 -4.39 2.43 -25.39
N VAL A 377 -4.34 2.16 -24.08
CA VAL A 377 -3.68 0.96 -23.53
C VAL A 377 -4.37 -0.37 -23.87
N PHE A 378 -5.68 -0.35 -24.14
CA PHE A 378 -6.45 -1.54 -24.49
C PHE A 378 -6.65 -1.75 -26.00
N TYR A 379 -6.37 -0.73 -26.82
CA TYR A 379 -6.54 -0.80 -28.29
C TYR A 379 -5.19 -0.59 -28.96
N MET A 380 -4.56 -1.70 -29.40
CA MET A 380 -3.19 -1.67 -29.91
C MET A 380 -3.06 -0.97 -31.28
N ASP A 381 -4.11 -0.83 -32.03
CA ASP A 381 -4.23 -0.14 -33.31
C ASP A 381 -4.46 1.38 -33.15
N GLU A 382 -4.86 1.84 -31.98
CA GLU A 382 -4.96 3.28 -31.70
C GLU A 382 -3.61 3.87 -31.37
N LEU A 383 -3.06 4.65 -32.31
CA LEU A 383 -1.77 5.32 -32.15
C LEU A 383 -1.92 6.64 -31.37
N GLY A 384 -0.87 7.03 -30.68
CA GLY A 384 -0.75 8.33 -30.02
C GLY A 384 0.10 9.30 -30.83
N PHE A 385 0.29 10.50 -30.28
CA PHE A 385 1.02 11.59 -30.92
C PHE A 385 2.46 11.22 -31.30
N VAL A 386 3.19 10.49 -30.44
CA VAL A 386 4.60 10.16 -30.68
C VAL A 386 4.83 8.98 -31.61
N ASN A 387 3.80 8.16 -31.85
CA ASN A 387 3.94 6.91 -32.58
C ASN A 387 3.02 6.81 -33.82
N GLY A 388 2.53 7.95 -34.33
CA GLY A 388 1.98 8.01 -35.69
C GLY A 388 0.62 8.66 -35.84
N ALA A 389 -0.09 9.03 -34.78
CA ALA A 389 -1.32 9.81 -34.92
C ALA A 389 -1.02 11.25 -35.35
N THR A 390 -1.73 11.76 -36.37
CA THR A 390 -1.47 13.10 -36.95
C THR A 390 -2.42 14.18 -36.46
N ASP A 391 -3.48 13.81 -35.74
CA ASP A 391 -4.62 14.66 -35.33
C ASP A 391 -4.73 14.89 -33.82
N ARG A 392 -3.72 14.45 -33.02
CA ARG A 392 -3.76 14.52 -31.56
C ARG A 392 -3.11 15.77 -30.93
N SER A 393 -2.69 16.76 -31.75
CA SER A 393 -1.94 17.94 -31.24
C SER A 393 -2.71 18.79 -30.24
N ASP A 394 -4.00 19.00 -30.46
CA ASP A 394 -4.81 19.85 -29.55
C ASP A 394 -5.19 19.11 -28.26
N GLU A 395 -5.42 17.80 -28.32
CA GLU A 395 -5.59 16.95 -27.14
C GLU A 395 -4.32 16.96 -26.29
N LEU A 396 -3.15 16.83 -26.94
CA LEU A 396 -1.86 16.85 -26.24
C LEU A 396 -1.63 18.19 -25.53
N LYS A 397 -1.87 19.32 -26.19
CA LYS A 397 -1.76 20.65 -25.57
C LYS A 397 -2.64 20.75 -24.30
N GLN A 398 -3.88 20.25 -24.37
CA GLN A 398 -4.79 20.27 -23.25
C GLN A 398 -4.31 19.35 -22.11
N ALA A 399 -3.85 18.14 -22.42
CA ALA A 399 -3.39 17.16 -21.43
C ALA A 399 -2.12 17.64 -20.70
N VAL A 400 -1.18 18.27 -21.42
CA VAL A 400 0.07 18.79 -20.82
C VAL A 400 -0.19 19.98 -19.89
N VAL A 401 -1.15 20.87 -20.20
CA VAL A 401 -1.42 22.04 -19.36
C VAL A 401 -2.13 21.65 -18.08
N CYS A 402 -3.29 21.01 -18.17
CA CYS A 402 -4.07 20.50 -17.05
C CYS A 402 -5.31 19.78 -17.61
N PRO A 403 -5.59 18.54 -17.21
CA PRO A 403 -6.80 17.84 -17.59
C PRO A 403 -8.06 18.58 -17.12
N ARG A 404 -9.17 18.46 -17.87
CA ARG A 404 -10.42 19.20 -17.57
C ARG A 404 -11.05 18.83 -16.22
N TRP A 405 -10.80 17.63 -15.73
CA TRP A 405 -11.31 17.14 -14.46
C TRP A 405 -10.56 17.73 -13.25
N ALA A 406 -9.30 18.13 -13.41
CA ALA A 406 -8.48 18.69 -12.33
C ALA A 406 -8.77 20.18 -12.11
N LYS A 407 -8.70 20.62 -10.86
CA LYS A 407 -8.82 22.05 -10.48
C LYS A 407 -7.47 22.76 -10.43
N SER A 408 -6.39 22.01 -10.42
CA SER A 408 -5.03 22.50 -10.34
C SER A 408 -4.11 21.48 -11.01
N PRO A 409 -3.00 21.90 -11.65
CA PRO A 409 -1.99 20.97 -12.16
C PRO A 409 -1.49 20.01 -11.11
N MET A 410 -1.46 20.41 -9.84
CA MET A 410 -1.10 19.57 -8.69
C MET A 410 -1.98 18.32 -8.50
N GLN A 411 -3.15 18.27 -9.11
CA GLN A 411 -4.02 17.10 -9.07
C GLN A 411 -3.79 16.13 -10.23
N SER A 412 -2.96 16.48 -11.21
CA SER A 412 -2.64 15.62 -12.35
C SER A 412 -1.31 14.92 -12.15
N ILE A 413 -1.34 13.60 -11.97
CA ILE A 413 -0.13 12.77 -12.02
C ILE A 413 0.03 12.31 -13.46
N ASN A 414 0.95 12.94 -14.16
CA ASN A 414 1.27 12.59 -15.53
C ASN A 414 2.13 11.34 -15.55
N TYR A 415 1.83 10.39 -16.43
CA TYR A 415 2.59 9.16 -16.58
C TYR A 415 2.41 8.54 -17.96
N LEU A 416 3.35 7.69 -18.36
CA LEU A 416 3.29 6.97 -19.63
C LEU A 416 3.44 5.47 -19.46
N SER A 417 4.00 5.03 -18.33
CA SER A 417 4.30 3.63 -18.04
C SER A 417 4.20 3.38 -16.55
N CYS A 418 3.68 2.23 -16.16
CA CYS A 418 3.62 1.71 -14.81
C CYS A 418 3.65 0.16 -14.89
N HIS A 419 3.42 -0.53 -13.77
CA HIS A 419 3.33 -1.99 -13.74
C HIS A 419 2.12 -2.53 -14.51
N ASP A 420 1.04 -1.74 -14.64
CA ASP A 420 -0.15 -2.11 -15.43
C ASP A 420 0.07 -1.92 -16.93
N ASN A 421 -0.43 -2.85 -17.71
CA ASN A 421 -0.35 -2.87 -19.16
C ASN A 421 1.11 -3.02 -19.68
N TYR A 422 1.29 -2.80 -20.96
CA TYR A 422 2.63 -2.83 -21.56
C TYR A 422 3.45 -1.61 -21.15
N THR A 423 4.74 -1.82 -20.91
CA THR A 423 5.70 -0.73 -20.80
C THR A 423 5.65 0.14 -22.06
N LEU A 424 6.15 1.37 -21.97
CA LEU A 424 6.20 2.26 -23.13
C LEU A 424 6.97 1.64 -24.31
N TRP A 425 8.05 0.91 -24.00
CA TRP A 425 8.86 0.22 -25.01
C TRP A 425 8.11 -0.94 -25.68
N ASP A 426 7.47 -1.81 -24.90
CA ASP A 426 6.71 -2.93 -25.43
C ASP A 426 5.49 -2.45 -26.23
N ARG A 427 4.85 -1.38 -25.78
CA ARG A 427 3.77 -0.73 -26.53
C ARG A 427 4.23 -0.36 -27.95
N PHE A 428 5.42 0.25 -28.09
CA PHE A 428 5.94 0.63 -29.42
C PHE A 428 6.44 -0.56 -30.25
N ILE A 429 6.92 -1.63 -29.61
CA ILE A 429 7.25 -2.88 -30.33
C ILE A 429 5.97 -3.45 -30.97
N ILE A 430 4.85 -3.43 -30.28
CA ILE A 430 3.58 -3.99 -30.75
C ILE A 430 2.92 -3.06 -31.79
N SER A 431 2.67 -1.80 -31.44
CA SER A 431 1.92 -0.87 -32.29
C SER A 431 2.69 -0.43 -33.52
N ASN A 432 4.02 -0.41 -33.47
CA ASN A 432 4.91 0.05 -34.53
C ASN A 432 5.90 -1.04 -34.95
N SER A 433 5.44 -2.29 -35.00
CA SER A 433 6.28 -3.45 -35.31
C SER A 433 6.95 -3.40 -36.70
N HIS A 434 6.37 -2.65 -37.63
CA HIS A 434 6.88 -2.43 -38.97
C HIS A 434 7.98 -1.37 -39.04
N GLU A 435 8.19 -0.59 -37.98
CA GLU A 435 9.20 0.46 -37.92
C GLU A 435 10.55 -0.08 -37.45
N SER A 436 11.62 0.66 -37.76
CA SER A 436 12.95 0.29 -37.29
C SER A 436 13.10 0.47 -35.77
N GLU A 437 13.99 -0.29 -35.15
CA GLU A 437 14.33 -0.14 -33.74
C GLU A 437 14.79 1.29 -33.42
N GLU A 438 15.61 1.89 -34.28
CA GLU A 438 16.08 3.27 -34.13
C GLU A 438 14.90 4.26 -34.04
N LEU A 439 13.89 4.09 -34.88
CA LEU A 439 12.69 4.96 -34.85
C LEU A 439 11.89 4.75 -33.57
N ARG A 440 11.71 3.51 -33.11
CA ARG A 440 11.05 3.23 -31.80
C ARG A 440 11.81 3.84 -30.63
N ILE A 441 13.15 3.82 -30.63
CA ILE A 441 13.98 4.51 -29.62
C ILE A 441 13.71 6.01 -29.65
N ARG A 442 13.61 6.62 -30.83
CA ARG A 442 13.28 8.05 -30.96
C ARG A 442 11.87 8.38 -30.47
N MET A 443 10.89 7.53 -30.76
CA MET A 443 9.52 7.65 -30.22
C MET A 443 9.53 7.61 -28.69
N ASN A 444 10.27 6.67 -28.10
CA ASN A 444 10.39 6.52 -26.64
C ASN A 444 11.02 7.78 -26.00
N LYS A 445 12.12 8.28 -26.58
CA LYS A 445 12.77 9.52 -26.11
C LYS A 445 11.86 10.76 -26.25
N LEU A 446 11.11 10.85 -27.34
CA LEU A 446 10.15 11.94 -27.54
C LEU A 446 9.03 11.87 -26.48
N ALA A 447 8.49 10.69 -26.23
CA ALA A 447 7.48 10.48 -25.21
C ALA A 447 7.97 10.91 -23.82
N ALA A 448 9.17 10.47 -23.42
CA ALA A 448 9.79 10.87 -22.16
C ALA A 448 10.09 12.39 -22.06
N SER A 449 10.28 13.07 -23.21
CA SER A 449 10.52 14.51 -23.23
C SER A 449 9.24 15.36 -23.10
N ILE A 450 8.07 14.74 -23.29
CA ILE A 450 6.76 15.38 -23.13
C ILE A 450 6.29 15.30 -21.67
N LEU A 451 6.65 14.23 -20.99
CA LEU A 451 6.31 14.00 -19.61
C LEU A 451 7.07 14.94 -18.65
#